data_4fcfd601f603741d5236be3ea6c1cb2d
#
_entry.id   4fcfd601f603741d5236be3ea6c1cb2d
#
_cell.length_a   1.000
_cell.length_b   1.000
_cell.length_c   1.000
_cell.angle_alpha   90.00
_cell.angle_beta   90.00
_cell.angle_gamma   90.00
#
_symmetry.space_group_name_H-M   'P 1'
#
loop_
_entity.id
_entity.type
_entity.pdbx_description
1 polymer ?
#
loop_
_entity_poly.entity_id
_entity_poly.type
_entity_poly.pdbx_seq_one_letter_code
_entity_poly.pdbx_strand_id
1 'polypeptide(L)'
;MRRRNLSRLTIAGVTLALVATAAPAATAGSGHGKGGDDRSKGHHRPAYKNIGYFTQWGVYGRDFQVNDLQTSGTAAKLTHINYAFGNVSAEGKCFTGNIPGQADAWADYARPLDAANSVDGVADTDTQPLAGNFNQLRKLKAKNPGLKVMISLGGWSWSTHFSDAVRTDASRKALVASCIDLYIKGNLPQDGARGGQGAAAGVFDGIDVDWEWPGSPANEGTVFRPEDKKNFTALIREFRVQLDAYAKSQARAKAQSAKGKGHGHGHHKPKPKHYDLSAYVPANPKAIDAGFDVKRLMKDFDFVNLQGYDYHVSGEKKTAQQSALYAKNDFSVDQTVRDWVKRGAPKNKLVVGMPTYGQGWTGVTGGGKGLGQPATGPAPATWANGYEDYKVLKKLADSGTFKVHRDTKNGHAWLFDGTTLWTYDDPQVLRAKTSYIRDKGLAGAMFWSLDGDTEDGELVTAVHRGLNRR
;
A
#
# COMPACT_ATOMS: atom_id res chain seq x y z
N MET A 1 11.60 -20.49 48.35
CA MET A 1 12.16 -19.71 49.47
C MET A 1 13.07 -18.64 48.93
N ARG A 2 12.76 -17.41 49.12
CA ARG A 2 13.41 -16.15 49.44
C ARG A 2 12.69 -14.99 48.77
N ARG A 3 11.93 -14.29 49.61
CA ARG A 3 11.38 -12.94 49.39
C ARG A 3 12.46 -11.89 49.63
N ARG A 4 12.36 -10.76 48.87
CA ARG A 4 12.84 -9.40 49.27
C ARG A 4 12.60 -8.48 48.06
N ASN A 5 12.23 -7.22 48.12
CA ASN A 5 11.57 -6.31 49.04
C ASN A 5 11.12 -5.12 48.21
N LEU A 6 9.97 -4.58 48.51
CA LEU A 6 9.45 -3.31 47.96
C LEU A 6 10.31 -2.12 48.43
N SER A 7 10.54 -1.15 47.53
CA SER A 7 10.87 0.20 47.92
C SER A 7 9.89 1.16 47.24
N ARG A 8 9.10 1.82 48.05
CA ARG A 8 8.23 2.94 47.66
C ARG A 8 9.05 4.19 47.48
N LEU A 9 8.88 4.92 46.38
CA LEU A 9 9.34 6.31 46.26
C LEU A 9 8.12 7.21 46.08
N THR A 10 8.06 8.21 46.93
CA THR A 10 7.02 9.21 47.11
C THR A 10 7.13 10.29 46.03
N ILE A 11 6.00 10.63 45.40
CA ILE A 11 5.90 11.70 44.39
C ILE A 11 5.55 13.01 45.14
N ALA A 12 6.39 14.02 45.01
CA ALA A 12 6.07 15.39 45.40
C ALA A 12 5.40 16.13 44.24
N GLY A 13 4.19 16.63 44.47
CA GLY A 13 3.45 17.42 43.52
C GLY A 13 3.96 18.85 43.42
N VAL A 14 4.00 19.38 42.21
CA VAL A 14 4.19 20.80 41.95
C VAL A 14 2.95 21.30 41.19
N THR A 15 2.19 22.14 41.86
CA THR A 15 1.03 22.85 41.31
C THR A 15 1.52 24.11 40.59
N LEU A 16 1.25 24.26 39.30
CA LEU A 16 1.48 25.51 38.58
C LEU A 16 0.15 26.21 38.30
N ALA A 17 0.00 27.42 38.76
CA ALA A 17 -1.17 28.26 38.58
C ALA A 17 -1.17 28.91 37.19
N LEU A 18 -2.34 28.83 36.51
CA LEU A 18 -2.62 29.59 35.28
C LEU A 18 -2.95 31.04 35.63
N VAL A 19 -2.22 31.98 35.04
CA VAL A 19 -2.58 33.39 34.96
C VAL A 19 -3.14 33.65 33.56
N ALA A 20 -4.44 34.05 33.50
CA ALA A 20 -5.07 34.48 32.28
C ALA A 20 -4.89 36.01 32.13
N THR A 21 -4.31 36.47 31.04
CA THR A 21 -4.27 37.86 30.65
C THR A 21 -5.21 38.11 29.46
N ALA A 22 -6.19 38.97 29.67
CA ALA A 22 -7.11 39.44 28.65
C ALA A 22 -6.47 40.53 27.80
N ALA A 23 -6.62 40.46 26.48
CA ALA A 23 -6.28 41.54 25.54
C ALA A 23 -7.49 42.34 25.11
N PRO A 24 -7.38 43.66 24.86
CA PRO A 24 -8.51 44.54 24.56
C PRO A 24 -8.94 44.50 23.08
N ALA A 25 -10.23 44.69 22.87
CA ALA A 25 -10.85 44.79 21.56
C ALA A 25 -10.49 46.14 20.88
N ALA A 26 -10.13 46.11 19.61
CA ALA A 26 -9.98 47.26 18.75
C ALA A 26 -11.16 47.39 17.78
N THR A 27 -11.73 48.57 17.74
CA THR A 27 -12.87 48.99 16.97
C THR A 27 -12.61 49.12 15.47
N ALA A 28 -13.58 48.71 14.67
CA ALA A 28 -13.55 48.73 13.22
C ALA A 28 -13.77 50.19 12.67
N GLY A 29 -12.87 50.57 11.75
CA GLY A 29 -13.04 51.72 10.88
C GLY A 29 -13.48 51.28 9.48
N SER A 30 -14.61 51.79 9.02
CA SER A 30 -15.16 51.57 7.67
C SER A 30 -14.41 52.41 6.63
N GLY A 31 -13.78 51.72 5.66
CA GLY A 31 -13.19 52.33 4.47
C GLY A 31 -13.68 51.60 3.22
N HIS A 32 -14.54 52.28 2.41
CA HIS A 32 -14.94 51.81 1.09
C HIS A 32 -13.80 51.99 0.08
N GLY A 33 -13.20 50.89 -0.35
CA GLY A 33 -12.28 50.85 -1.49
C GLY A 33 -12.77 49.82 -2.49
N LYS A 34 -13.27 50.26 -3.64
CA LYS A 34 -13.51 49.42 -4.82
C LYS A 34 -12.15 49.02 -5.39
N GLY A 35 -11.77 47.76 -5.22
CA GLY A 35 -10.60 47.17 -5.84
C GLY A 35 -10.95 45.78 -6.41
N GLY A 36 -10.63 45.56 -7.71
CA GLY A 36 -11.03 44.44 -8.52
C GLY A 36 -10.72 43.08 -7.92
N ASP A 37 -11.67 42.21 -8.05
CA ASP A 37 -11.66 40.80 -7.57
C ASP A 37 -10.90 39.93 -8.58
N ASP A 38 -9.58 39.95 -8.53
CA ASP A 38 -8.75 38.98 -9.20
C ASP A 38 -8.55 37.76 -8.27
N ARG A 39 -9.62 37.00 -8.13
CA ARG A 39 -9.54 35.66 -7.48
C ARG A 39 -8.70 34.78 -8.39
N SER A 40 -7.41 34.75 -8.17
CA SER A 40 -6.54 33.69 -8.64
C SER A 40 -7.20 32.35 -8.25
N LYS A 41 -7.74 31.65 -9.23
CA LYS A 41 -8.17 30.25 -9.09
C LYS A 41 -6.95 29.46 -8.67
N GLY A 42 -6.72 29.36 -7.37
CA GLY A 42 -5.77 28.44 -6.79
C GLY A 42 -6.15 27.04 -7.30
N HIS A 43 -5.38 26.53 -8.22
CA HIS A 43 -5.49 25.14 -8.65
C HIS A 43 -5.20 24.30 -7.42
N HIS A 44 -6.25 23.84 -6.71
CA HIS A 44 -6.13 22.81 -5.69
C HIS A 44 -5.52 21.58 -6.38
N ARG A 45 -4.21 21.40 -6.27
CA ARG A 45 -3.59 20.12 -6.61
C ARG A 45 -4.26 19.06 -5.74
N PRO A 46 -4.75 17.96 -6.31
CA PRO A 46 -5.25 16.85 -5.51
C PRO A 46 -4.15 16.42 -4.54
N ALA A 47 -4.54 16.08 -3.31
CA ALA A 47 -3.60 15.59 -2.31
C ALA A 47 -2.83 14.37 -2.85
N TYR A 48 -1.53 14.32 -2.60
CA TYR A 48 -0.69 13.17 -2.99
C TYR A 48 -1.17 11.89 -2.32
N LYS A 49 -1.12 10.79 -3.04
CA LYS A 49 -1.34 9.47 -2.48
C LYS A 49 -0.11 9.05 -1.67
N ASN A 50 -0.36 8.51 -0.49
CA ASN A 50 0.63 7.82 0.34
C ASN A 50 0.02 6.47 0.68
N ILE A 51 0.47 5.42 0.01
CA ILE A 51 -0.12 4.09 -0.01
C ILE A 51 0.81 3.12 0.70
N GLY A 52 0.28 2.18 1.46
CA GLY A 52 1.08 1.09 2.03
C GLY A 52 0.42 -0.26 1.82
N TYR A 53 1.22 -1.26 1.45
CA TYR A 53 0.76 -2.64 1.47
C TYR A 53 0.82 -3.18 2.90
N PHE A 54 -0.31 -3.74 3.35
CA PHE A 54 -0.41 -4.51 4.59
C PHE A 54 -0.45 -6.00 4.24
N THR A 55 0.54 -6.75 4.72
CA THR A 55 0.66 -8.18 4.45
C THR A 55 -0.22 -8.98 5.38
N GLN A 56 -1.10 -9.83 4.83
CA GLN A 56 -1.99 -10.74 5.56
C GLN A 56 -1.23 -11.56 6.61
N TRP A 57 -0.07 -12.10 6.23
CA TRP A 57 0.78 -12.96 7.03
C TRP A 57 1.67 -12.22 8.04
N GLY A 58 1.73 -10.90 7.98
CA GLY A 58 2.52 -10.08 8.91
C GLY A 58 2.10 -10.27 10.37
N VAL A 59 0.86 -10.70 10.61
CA VAL A 59 0.31 -10.94 11.95
C VAL A 59 0.88 -12.18 12.67
N TYR A 60 1.65 -13.01 11.97
CA TYR A 60 2.30 -14.19 12.54
C TYR A 60 3.71 -13.90 13.04
N GLY A 61 4.75 -14.42 12.39
CA GLY A 61 6.13 -14.31 12.83
C GLY A 61 6.68 -12.88 12.95
N ARG A 62 6.12 -11.92 12.22
CA ARG A 62 6.47 -10.49 12.33
C ARG A 62 5.72 -9.79 13.46
N ASP A 63 4.63 -10.38 13.96
CA ASP A 63 3.72 -9.82 14.97
C ASP A 63 3.27 -8.39 14.64
N PHE A 64 3.08 -8.11 13.35
CA PHE A 64 2.64 -6.81 12.86
C PHE A 64 1.12 -6.78 12.69
N GLN A 65 0.46 -6.09 13.61
CA GLN A 65 -1.00 -6.02 13.68
C GLN A 65 -1.54 -4.75 13.00
N VAL A 66 -2.80 -4.75 12.58
CA VAL A 66 -3.44 -3.53 12.07
C VAL A 66 -3.44 -2.41 13.11
N ASN A 67 -3.48 -2.76 14.41
CA ASN A 67 -3.39 -1.79 15.51
C ASN A 67 -2.06 -1.03 15.53
N ASP A 68 -0.96 -1.62 15.06
CA ASP A 68 0.36 -0.95 15.02
C ASP A 68 0.32 0.27 14.10
N LEU A 69 -0.48 0.23 13.04
CA LEU A 69 -0.70 1.40 12.18
C LEU A 69 -1.39 2.55 12.91
N GLN A 70 -2.26 2.25 13.87
CA GLN A 70 -2.93 3.25 14.68
C GLN A 70 -2.01 3.80 15.77
N THR A 71 -1.33 2.95 16.51
CA THR A 71 -0.50 3.31 17.65
C THR A 71 0.76 4.08 17.25
N SER A 72 1.38 3.72 16.12
CA SER A 72 2.51 4.46 15.51
C SER A 72 2.10 5.80 14.87
N GLY A 73 0.80 6.05 14.71
CA GLY A 73 0.29 7.19 13.93
C GLY A 73 0.55 7.08 12.42
N THR A 74 0.90 5.90 11.92
CA THR A 74 1.11 5.63 10.49
C THR A 74 -0.19 5.76 9.72
N ALA A 75 -1.32 5.24 10.25
CA ALA A 75 -2.63 5.30 9.60
C ALA A 75 -3.06 6.72 9.23
N ALA A 76 -2.78 7.72 10.08
CA ALA A 76 -3.12 9.12 9.82
C ALA A 76 -2.28 9.77 8.70
N LYS A 77 -1.19 9.14 8.29
CA LYS A 77 -0.29 9.61 7.23
C LYS A 77 -0.56 8.93 5.89
N LEU A 78 -1.30 7.81 5.90
CA LEU A 78 -1.68 7.06 4.71
C LEU A 78 -2.98 7.58 4.10
N THR A 79 -3.08 7.50 2.80
CA THR A 79 -4.34 7.71 2.06
C THR A 79 -5.02 6.39 1.71
N HIS A 80 -4.22 5.34 1.49
CA HIS A 80 -4.70 4.00 1.14
C HIS A 80 -3.87 2.93 1.85
N ILE A 81 -4.53 1.83 2.17
CA ILE A 81 -3.90 0.55 2.50
C ILE A 81 -4.32 -0.44 1.43
N ASN A 82 -3.34 -1.06 0.77
CA ASN A 82 -3.56 -2.21 -0.09
C ASN A 82 -3.35 -3.48 0.76
N TYR A 83 -4.42 -4.23 0.99
CA TYR A 83 -4.34 -5.49 1.73
C TYR A 83 -3.87 -6.61 0.83
N ALA A 84 -2.75 -7.21 1.13
CA ALA A 84 -2.09 -8.25 0.36
C ALA A 84 -2.25 -9.62 1.03
N PHE A 85 -2.92 -10.60 0.45
CA PHE A 85 -3.55 -10.58 -0.87
C PHE A 85 -4.89 -11.33 -0.85
N GLY A 86 -5.74 -11.04 -1.86
CA GLY A 86 -6.77 -11.95 -2.31
C GLY A 86 -6.24 -12.83 -3.45
N ASN A 87 -6.80 -14.03 -3.62
CA ASN A 87 -6.34 -14.98 -4.63
C ASN A 87 -7.42 -15.31 -5.66
N VAL A 88 -6.97 -15.78 -6.82
CA VAL A 88 -7.80 -16.30 -7.92
C VAL A 88 -7.61 -17.81 -8.00
N SER A 89 -8.70 -18.58 -7.91
CA SER A 89 -8.67 -20.03 -7.98
C SER A 89 -8.46 -20.55 -9.40
N ALA A 90 -8.17 -21.85 -9.54
CA ALA A 90 -8.08 -22.53 -10.83
C ALA A 90 -9.40 -22.48 -11.65
N GLU A 91 -10.55 -22.34 -10.98
CA GLU A 91 -11.87 -22.15 -11.59
C GLU A 91 -12.10 -20.71 -12.03
N GLY A 92 -11.11 -19.82 -11.88
CA GLY A 92 -11.15 -18.43 -12.32
C GLY A 92 -12.09 -17.56 -11.48
N LYS A 93 -12.08 -17.73 -10.15
CA LYS A 93 -12.88 -16.92 -9.21
C LYS A 93 -12.02 -16.42 -8.05
N CYS A 94 -12.32 -15.24 -7.53
CA CYS A 94 -11.82 -14.83 -6.22
C CYS A 94 -12.39 -15.75 -5.14
N PHE A 95 -11.53 -16.15 -4.20
CA PHE A 95 -11.91 -17.01 -3.08
C PHE A 95 -11.12 -16.65 -1.82
N THR A 96 -11.58 -17.11 -0.69
CA THR A 96 -10.85 -17.18 0.58
C THR A 96 -11.22 -18.46 1.31
N GLY A 97 -10.39 -18.88 2.24
CA GLY A 97 -10.55 -20.11 3.04
C GLY A 97 -9.29 -20.36 3.85
N ASN A 98 -9.26 -21.43 4.62
CA ASN A 98 -8.07 -21.88 5.34
C ASN A 98 -7.35 -22.96 4.51
N ILE A 99 -6.69 -22.53 3.42
CA ILE A 99 -6.03 -23.42 2.46
C ILE A 99 -4.53 -23.05 2.42
N PRO A 100 -3.64 -23.88 2.99
CA PRO A 100 -2.22 -23.60 3.07
C PRO A 100 -1.63 -23.17 1.72
N GLY A 101 -0.92 -22.03 1.71
CA GLY A 101 -0.28 -21.48 0.50
C GLY A 101 -1.24 -20.81 -0.50
N GLN A 102 -2.57 -20.87 -0.30
CA GLN A 102 -3.55 -20.34 -1.24
C GLN A 102 -4.50 -19.31 -0.63
N ALA A 103 -4.89 -19.44 0.63
CA ALA A 103 -5.79 -18.53 1.31
C ALA A 103 -5.69 -18.70 2.83
N ASP A 104 -5.99 -17.64 3.58
CA ASP A 104 -5.91 -17.60 5.05
C ASP A 104 -7.11 -16.85 5.62
N ALA A 105 -8.26 -17.51 5.68
CA ALA A 105 -9.47 -16.97 6.26
C ALA A 105 -9.34 -16.71 7.77
N TRP A 106 -8.44 -17.42 8.45
CA TRP A 106 -8.15 -17.19 9.86
C TRP A 106 -7.57 -15.79 10.07
N ALA A 107 -6.49 -15.43 9.37
CA ALA A 107 -5.94 -14.08 9.44
C ALA A 107 -6.92 -13.03 8.91
N ASP A 108 -7.62 -13.32 7.80
CA ASP A 108 -8.51 -12.38 7.14
C ASP A 108 -9.67 -11.94 8.04
N TYR A 109 -10.48 -12.90 8.54
CA TYR A 109 -11.74 -12.56 9.19
C TYR A 109 -12.19 -13.48 10.32
N ALA A 110 -11.44 -14.56 10.64
CA ALA A 110 -11.88 -15.50 11.65
C ALA A 110 -11.15 -15.34 13.01
N ARG A 111 -9.87 -14.95 13.03
CA ARG A 111 -9.04 -14.82 14.22
C ARG A 111 -9.59 -13.76 15.19
N PRO A 112 -10.02 -14.12 16.43
CA PRO A 112 -10.42 -13.13 17.41
C PRO A 112 -9.19 -12.38 17.94
N LEU A 113 -9.32 -11.07 18.10
CA LEU A 113 -8.30 -10.24 18.73
C LEU A 113 -8.76 -9.82 20.13
N ASP A 114 -7.82 -9.81 21.07
CA ASP A 114 -8.03 -9.24 22.41
C ASP A 114 -8.05 -7.71 22.36
N ALA A 115 -8.33 -7.08 23.49
CA ALA A 115 -8.42 -5.63 23.59
C ALA A 115 -7.08 -4.92 23.31
N ALA A 116 -5.95 -5.53 23.67
CA ALA A 116 -4.63 -4.93 23.51
C ALA A 116 -4.23 -4.84 22.04
N ASN A 117 -4.60 -5.85 21.24
CA ASN A 117 -4.29 -5.94 19.81
C ASN A 117 -5.38 -5.34 18.92
N SER A 118 -6.50 -4.88 19.51
CA SER A 118 -7.60 -4.27 18.77
C SER A 118 -7.42 -2.77 18.60
N VAL A 119 -7.70 -2.28 17.39
CA VAL A 119 -7.56 -0.86 17.00
C VAL A 119 -8.36 0.09 17.91
N ASP A 120 -9.52 -0.33 18.42
CA ASP A 120 -10.39 0.47 19.27
C ASP A 120 -10.26 0.13 20.76
N GLY A 121 -9.41 -0.83 21.13
CA GLY A 121 -9.26 -1.31 22.51
C GLY A 121 -10.38 -2.22 22.96
N VAL A 122 -11.23 -2.73 22.06
CA VAL A 122 -12.33 -3.63 22.36
C VAL A 122 -12.04 -5.01 21.76
N ALA A 123 -12.04 -6.04 22.62
CA ALA A 123 -11.84 -7.42 22.19
C ALA A 123 -12.97 -7.90 21.26
N ASP A 124 -12.61 -8.79 20.34
CA ASP A 124 -13.60 -9.47 19.52
C ASP A 124 -14.39 -10.48 20.35
N THR A 125 -15.69 -10.68 20.03
CA THR A 125 -16.55 -11.67 20.66
C THR A 125 -16.62 -12.95 19.83
N ASP A 126 -16.99 -14.07 20.46
CA ASP A 126 -17.10 -15.35 19.75
C ASP A 126 -18.28 -15.40 18.76
N THR A 127 -19.27 -14.53 18.91
CA THR A 127 -20.51 -14.52 18.13
C THR A 127 -20.55 -13.50 17.00
N GLN A 128 -19.57 -12.56 16.92
CA GLN A 128 -19.57 -11.56 15.86
C GLN A 128 -19.19 -12.15 14.49
N PRO A 129 -19.82 -11.71 13.38
CA PRO A 129 -19.57 -12.30 12.07
C PRO A 129 -18.23 -11.90 11.43
N LEU A 130 -17.57 -10.87 11.94
CA LEU A 130 -16.30 -10.38 11.40
C LEU A 130 -15.29 -10.16 12.54
N ALA A 131 -14.16 -10.84 12.44
CA ALA A 131 -12.97 -10.68 13.27
C ALA A 131 -11.73 -10.44 12.39
N GLY A 132 -10.54 -10.79 12.84
CA GLY A 132 -9.29 -10.75 12.09
C GLY A 132 -8.94 -9.40 11.51
N ASN A 133 -8.07 -9.43 10.51
CA ASN A 133 -7.56 -8.21 9.87
C ASN A 133 -8.69 -7.36 9.28
N PHE A 134 -9.72 -7.95 8.69
CA PHE A 134 -10.82 -7.21 8.08
C PHE A 134 -11.61 -6.40 9.11
N ASN A 135 -11.86 -6.97 10.29
CA ASN A 135 -12.51 -6.21 11.38
C ASN A 135 -11.62 -5.06 11.86
N GLN A 136 -10.32 -5.31 12.02
CA GLN A 136 -9.39 -4.29 12.46
C GLN A 136 -9.23 -3.16 11.42
N LEU A 137 -9.21 -3.48 10.12
CA LEU A 137 -9.22 -2.48 9.06
C LEU A 137 -10.51 -1.64 9.06
N ARG A 138 -11.67 -2.27 9.35
CA ARG A 138 -12.94 -1.54 9.52
C ARG A 138 -12.87 -0.55 10.70
N LYS A 139 -12.32 -1.00 11.85
CA LYS A 139 -12.09 -0.17 13.04
C LYS A 139 -11.08 0.96 12.75
N LEU A 140 -10.01 0.66 12.01
CA LEU A 140 -8.99 1.64 11.61
C LEU A 140 -9.58 2.75 10.73
N LYS A 141 -10.44 2.41 9.76
CA LYS A 141 -11.16 3.37 8.92
C LYS A 141 -12.11 4.26 9.74
N ALA A 142 -12.77 3.70 10.75
CA ALA A 142 -13.64 4.48 11.64
C ALA A 142 -12.87 5.55 12.42
N LYS A 143 -11.64 5.25 12.84
CA LYS A 143 -10.74 6.23 13.49
C LYS A 143 -10.05 7.19 12.50
N ASN A 144 -9.92 6.80 11.24
CA ASN A 144 -9.25 7.57 10.18
C ASN A 144 -10.18 7.73 8.96
N PRO A 145 -11.19 8.63 8.99
CA PRO A 145 -12.26 8.68 7.98
C PRO A 145 -11.80 8.97 6.55
N GLY A 146 -10.59 9.53 6.38
CA GLY A 146 -9.98 9.77 5.05
C GLY A 146 -9.25 8.57 4.46
N LEU A 147 -9.00 7.53 5.27
CA LEU A 147 -8.27 6.34 4.87
C LEU A 147 -9.15 5.41 4.04
N LYS A 148 -8.65 4.97 2.90
CA LYS A 148 -9.25 3.94 2.07
C LYS A 148 -8.52 2.62 2.23
N VAL A 149 -9.24 1.51 2.10
CA VAL A 149 -8.66 0.17 2.11
C VAL A 149 -9.03 -0.52 0.80
N MET A 150 -8.04 -1.06 0.11
CA MET A 150 -8.21 -1.80 -1.13
C MET A 150 -7.78 -3.26 -0.93
N ILE A 151 -8.47 -4.19 -1.55
CA ILE A 151 -7.98 -5.55 -1.67
C ILE A 151 -7.05 -5.64 -2.88
N SER A 152 -5.83 -6.11 -2.69
CA SER A 152 -4.90 -6.43 -3.78
C SER A 152 -5.04 -7.91 -4.15
N LEU A 153 -5.15 -8.19 -5.43
CA LEU A 153 -5.42 -9.52 -5.97
C LEU A 153 -4.17 -10.04 -6.68
N GLY A 154 -3.61 -11.16 -6.22
CA GLY A 154 -2.48 -11.82 -6.87
C GLY A 154 -1.17 -11.72 -6.12
N GLY A 155 -0.27 -10.86 -6.56
CA GLY A 155 1.12 -10.79 -6.11
C GLY A 155 1.98 -11.89 -6.74
N TRP A 156 3.28 -11.89 -6.40
CA TRP A 156 4.27 -12.78 -7.01
C TRP A 156 3.88 -14.26 -6.96
N SER A 157 3.34 -14.72 -5.81
CA SER A 157 3.03 -16.13 -5.60
C SER A 157 1.63 -16.55 -6.07
N TRP A 158 0.67 -15.61 -6.16
CA TRP A 158 -0.73 -15.91 -6.45
C TRP A 158 -1.21 -15.40 -7.81
N SER A 159 -0.29 -15.10 -8.72
CA SER A 159 -0.61 -14.72 -10.10
C SER A 159 -0.84 -15.91 -11.06
N THR A 160 -0.77 -17.14 -10.55
CA THR A 160 -0.74 -18.39 -11.34
C THR A 160 -1.94 -18.51 -12.28
N HIS A 161 -3.16 -18.21 -11.83
CA HIS A 161 -4.40 -18.53 -12.57
C HIS A 161 -5.01 -17.36 -13.35
N PHE A 162 -4.43 -16.15 -13.30
CA PHE A 162 -5.00 -15.00 -14.00
C PHE A 162 -5.16 -15.21 -15.50
N SER A 163 -4.10 -15.70 -16.18
CA SER A 163 -4.13 -15.89 -17.62
C SER A 163 -5.24 -16.85 -18.06
N ASP A 164 -5.53 -17.90 -17.27
CA ASP A 164 -6.63 -18.82 -17.52
C ASP A 164 -7.98 -18.17 -17.23
N ALA A 165 -8.11 -17.48 -16.11
CA ALA A 165 -9.35 -16.86 -15.66
C ALA A 165 -9.87 -15.75 -16.61
N VAL A 166 -8.96 -15.12 -17.37
CA VAL A 166 -9.33 -13.96 -18.22
C VAL A 166 -9.51 -14.29 -19.72
N ARG A 167 -9.43 -15.56 -20.13
CA ARG A 167 -9.40 -15.96 -21.55
C ARG A 167 -10.64 -15.56 -22.35
N THR A 168 -11.82 -15.66 -21.76
CA THR A 168 -13.08 -15.37 -22.43
C THR A 168 -13.83 -14.21 -21.76
N ASP A 169 -14.78 -13.61 -22.46
CA ASP A 169 -15.65 -12.58 -21.88
C ASP A 169 -16.46 -13.13 -20.69
N ALA A 170 -16.99 -14.35 -20.84
CA ALA A 170 -17.77 -15.00 -19.78
C ALA A 170 -16.92 -15.27 -18.53
N SER A 171 -15.68 -15.79 -18.68
CA SER A 171 -14.81 -16.07 -17.55
C SER A 171 -14.34 -14.79 -16.85
N ARG A 172 -14.02 -13.72 -17.60
CA ARG A 172 -13.69 -12.40 -17.03
C ARG A 172 -14.84 -11.83 -16.20
N LYS A 173 -16.07 -11.88 -16.74
CA LYS A 173 -17.27 -11.42 -16.01
C LYS A 173 -17.50 -12.22 -14.74
N ALA A 174 -17.31 -13.53 -14.77
CA ALA A 174 -17.44 -14.39 -13.61
C ALA A 174 -16.37 -14.13 -12.56
N LEU A 175 -15.11 -13.94 -12.97
CA LEU A 175 -14.00 -13.54 -12.07
C LEU A 175 -14.34 -12.24 -11.37
N VAL A 176 -14.63 -11.19 -12.13
CA VAL A 176 -14.92 -9.85 -11.57
C VAL A 176 -16.12 -9.89 -10.64
N ALA A 177 -17.20 -10.59 -11.02
CA ALA A 177 -18.38 -10.72 -10.19
C ALA A 177 -18.07 -11.40 -8.85
N SER A 178 -17.24 -12.45 -8.85
CA SER A 178 -16.83 -13.16 -7.63
C SER A 178 -15.97 -12.29 -6.71
N CYS A 179 -15.04 -11.50 -7.26
CA CYS A 179 -14.20 -10.60 -6.47
C CYS A 179 -15.04 -9.46 -5.84
N ILE A 180 -15.96 -8.89 -6.59
CA ILE A 180 -16.88 -7.86 -6.08
C ILE A 180 -17.80 -8.46 -5.02
N ASP A 181 -18.30 -9.66 -5.22
CA ASP A 181 -19.17 -10.34 -4.26
C ASP A 181 -18.43 -10.58 -2.94
N LEU A 182 -17.25 -11.17 -3.02
CA LEU A 182 -16.45 -11.51 -1.85
C LEU A 182 -15.98 -10.27 -1.06
N TYR A 183 -15.38 -9.30 -1.73
CA TYR A 183 -14.67 -8.21 -1.06
C TYR A 183 -15.45 -6.89 -0.98
N ILE A 184 -16.17 -6.51 -2.05
CA ILE A 184 -16.87 -5.21 -2.08
C ILE A 184 -18.25 -5.31 -1.41
N LYS A 185 -19.00 -6.38 -1.70
CA LYS A 185 -20.26 -6.67 -0.99
C LYS A 185 -20.00 -7.30 0.38
N GLY A 186 -18.82 -7.93 0.57
CA GLY A 186 -18.40 -8.53 1.82
C GLY A 186 -19.10 -9.85 2.15
N ASN A 187 -19.49 -10.62 1.12
CA ASN A 187 -20.10 -11.94 1.28
C ASN A 187 -19.00 -12.98 1.49
N LEU A 188 -18.61 -13.17 2.73
CA LEU A 188 -17.57 -14.13 3.10
C LEU A 188 -18.13 -15.54 3.29
N PRO A 189 -17.35 -16.60 2.99
CA PRO A 189 -17.71 -17.95 3.37
C PRO A 189 -18.03 -18.04 4.87
N GLN A 190 -19.06 -18.82 5.23
CA GLN A 190 -19.44 -19.06 6.63
C GLN A 190 -18.47 -20.03 7.27
N ASP A 191 -17.91 -19.67 8.42
CA ASP A 191 -17.05 -20.51 9.26
C ASP A 191 -17.48 -20.33 10.74
N GLY A 192 -18.30 -21.23 11.23
CA GLY A 192 -18.93 -21.09 12.53
C GLY A 192 -19.76 -19.80 12.65
N ALA A 193 -19.42 -18.95 13.61
CA ALA A 193 -20.03 -17.62 13.77
C ALA A 193 -19.44 -16.57 12.79
N ARG A 194 -18.33 -16.88 12.13
CA ARG A 194 -17.61 -15.96 11.23
C ARG A 194 -18.14 -16.03 9.80
N GLY A 195 -17.99 -14.95 9.07
CA GLY A 195 -18.42 -14.87 7.67
C GLY A 195 -19.90 -14.58 7.49
N GLY A 196 -20.42 -15.04 6.34
CA GLY A 196 -21.81 -14.82 5.95
C GLY A 196 -22.01 -13.58 5.06
N GLN A 197 -23.26 -13.42 4.63
CA GLN A 197 -23.66 -12.37 3.70
C GLN A 197 -23.45 -10.98 4.30
N GLY A 198 -22.64 -10.15 3.61
CA GLY A 198 -22.37 -8.76 4.03
C GLY A 198 -21.50 -8.60 5.26
N ALA A 199 -20.91 -9.67 5.81
CA ALA A 199 -20.09 -9.61 7.04
C ALA A 199 -18.94 -8.60 6.91
N ALA A 200 -18.28 -8.53 5.75
CA ALA A 200 -17.20 -7.59 5.46
C ALA A 200 -17.66 -6.36 4.65
N ALA A 201 -18.94 -6.09 4.55
CA ALA A 201 -19.42 -4.92 3.80
C ALA A 201 -18.82 -3.61 4.33
N GLY A 202 -18.26 -2.80 3.41
CA GLY A 202 -17.66 -1.51 3.75
C GLY A 202 -16.21 -1.57 4.24
N VAL A 203 -15.59 -2.74 4.37
CA VAL A 203 -14.16 -2.87 4.65
C VAL A 203 -13.36 -2.32 3.49
N PHE A 204 -13.60 -2.79 2.26
CA PHE A 204 -12.84 -2.39 1.08
C PHE A 204 -13.52 -1.26 0.30
N ASP A 205 -12.69 -0.33 -0.18
CA ASP A 205 -13.08 0.85 -0.95
C ASP A 205 -12.68 0.72 -2.42
N GLY A 206 -12.07 -0.38 -2.81
CA GLY A 206 -11.61 -0.62 -4.16
C GLY A 206 -10.86 -1.93 -4.34
N ILE A 207 -10.40 -2.15 -5.56
CA ILE A 207 -9.65 -3.32 -6.01
C ILE A 207 -8.30 -2.83 -6.56
N ASP A 208 -7.22 -3.43 -6.09
CA ASP A 208 -5.89 -3.35 -6.69
C ASP A 208 -5.60 -4.68 -7.39
N VAL A 209 -5.06 -4.66 -8.61
CA VAL A 209 -4.75 -5.90 -9.36
C VAL A 209 -3.24 -6.04 -9.46
N ASP A 210 -2.74 -7.03 -8.78
CA ASP A 210 -1.31 -7.36 -8.71
C ASP A 210 -1.04 -8.65 -9.50
N TRP A 211 -1.30 -8.61 -10.81
CA TRP A 211 -0.97 -9.71 -11.71
C TRP A 211 0.45 -9.57 -12.22
N GLU A 212 1.34 -10.44 -11.77
CA GLU A 212 2.76 -10.43 -12.09
C GLU A 212 3.13 -11.65 -12.97
N TRP A 213 3.20 -11.56 -14.32
CA TRP A 213 2.86 -10.38 -15.15
C TRP A 213 2.04 -10.85 -16.35
N PRO A 214 1.04 -10.09 -16.83
CA PRO A 214 0.35 -10.46 -18.06
C PRO A 214 1.30 -10.51 -19.25
N GLY A 215 1.26 -11.58 -20.03
CA GLY A 215 2.02 -11.76 -21.26
C GLY A 215 3.53 -11.90 -21.09
N SER A 216 4.04 -12.07 -19.88
CA SER A 216 5.48 -12.10 -19.60
C SER A 216 5.83 -13.20 -18.58
N PRO A 217 7.01 -13.83 -18.69
CA PRO A 217 7.51 -14.73 -17.65
C PRO A 217 7.58 -14.02 -16.28
N ALA A 218 7.26 -14.80 -15.23
CA ALA A 218 7.24 -14.32 -13.84
C ALA A 218 7.68 -15.47 -12.91
N ASN A 219 7.02 -15.64 -11.75
CA ASN A 219 7.29 -16.71 -10.83
C ASN A 219 7.06 -18.10 -11.47
N GLU A 220 7.77 -19.10 -10.99
CA GLU A 220 7.61 -20.50 -11.42
C GLU A 220 6.14 -20.95 -11.30
N GLY A 221 5.63 -21.60 -12.33
CA GLY A 221 4.24 -22.04 -12.40
C GLY A 221 3.24 -20.97 -12.82
N THR A 222 3.63 -19.71 -12.97
CA THR A 222 2.74 -18.65 -13.47
C THR A 222 2.50 -18.81 -14.97
N VAL A 223 1.24 -18.96 -15.34
CA VAL A 223 0.84 -19.06 -16.76
C VAL A 223 0.76 -17.69 -17.39
N PHE A 224 1.36 -17.52 -18.56
CA PHE A 224 1.29 -16.31 -19.36
C PHE A 224 1.09 -16.61 -20.84
N ARG A 225 0.43 -15.69 -21.57
CA ARG A 225 0.10 -15.85 -22.99
C ARG A 225 0.23 -14.51 -23.72
N PRO A 226 0.47 -14.51 -25.05
CA PRO A 226 0.48 -13.27 -25.85
C PRO A 226 -0.85 -12.50 -25.78
N GLU A 227 -1.98 -13.20 -25.62
CA GLU A 227 -3.32 -12.61 -25.51
C GLU A 227 -3.57 -11.88 -24.19
N ASP A 228 -2.73 -12.08 -23.19
CA ASP A 228 -2.92 -11.49 -21.85
C ASP A 228 -2.98 -9.97 -21.88
N LYS A 229 -2.23 -9.30 -22.75
CA LYS A 229 -2.31 -7.86 -22.95
C LYS A 229 -3.75 -7.39 -23.29
N LYS A 230 -4.39 -8.06 -24.23
CA LYS A 230 -5.80 -7.78 -24.61
C LYS A 230 -6.74 -8.17 -23.48
N ASN A 231 -6.52 -9.32 -22.88
CA ASN A 231 -7.37 -9.88 -21.84
C ASN A 231 -7.28 -9.08 -20.54
N PHE A 232 -6.09 -8.63 -20.15
CA PHE A 232 -5.89 -7.74 -18.99
C PHE A 232 -6.60 -6.40 -19.18
N THR A 233 -6.48 -5.81 -20.39
CA THR A 233 -7.21 -4.58 -20.71
C THR A 233 -8.72 -4.76 -20.59
N ALA A 234 -9.24 -5.89 -21.06
CA ALA A 234 -10.65 -6.22 -20.93
C ALA A 234 -11.07 -6.52 -19.47
N LEU A 235 -10.21 -7.16 -18.68
CA LEU A 235 -10.44 -7.42 -17.26
C LEU A 235 -10.59 -6.10 -16.47
N ILE A 236 -9.68 -5.16 -16.66
CA ILE A 236 -9.73 -3.86 -15.96
C ILE A 236 -10.99 -3.09 -16.35
N ARG A 237 -11.35 -3.11 -17.64
CA ARG A 237 -12.61 -2.53 -18.09
C ARG A 237 -13.83 -3.19 -17.43
N GLU A 238 -13.82 -4.51 -17.29
CA GLU A 238 -14.92 -5.23 -16.66
C GLU A 238 -15.04 -4.90 -15.16
N PHE A 239 -13.90 -4.81 -14.43
CA PHE A 239 -13.91 -4.32 -13.05
C PHE A 239 -14.57 -2.94 -12.95
N ARG A 240 -14.18 -1.98 -13.80
CA ARG A 240 -14.77 -0.63 -13.77
C ARG A 240 -16.28 -0.66 -14.02
N VAL A 241 -16.73 -1.43 -15.02
CA VAL A 241 -18.14 -1.57 -15.37
C VAL A 241 -18.96 -2.12 -14.19
N GLN A 242 -18.50 -3.22 -13.59
CA GLN A 242 -19.25 -3.87 -12.50
C GLN A 242 -19.19 -3.07 -11.19
N LEU A 243 -18.05 -2.45 -10.84
CA LEU A 243 -17.94 -1.56 -9.68
C LEU A 243 -18.89 -0.37 -9.80
N ASP A 244 -18.93 0.28 -10.96
CA ASP A 244 -19.84 1.42 -11.21
C ASP A 244 -21.31 1.01 -11.19
N ALA A 245 -21.63 -0.17 -11.74
CA ALA A 245 -23.00 -0.71 -11.71
C ALA A 245 -23.45 -1.00 -10.28
N TYR A 246 -22.58 -1.62 -9.48
CA TYR A 246 -22.85 -1.86 -8.06
C TYR A 246 -23.05 -0.55 -7.28
N ALA A 247 -22.14 0.43 -7.44
CA ALA A 247 -22.27 1.74 -6.80
C ALA A 247 -23.60 2.44 -7.13
N LYS A 248 -24.01 2.41 -8.39
CA LYS A 248 -25.29 2.95 -8.86
C LYS A 248 -26.48 2.22 -8.24
N SER A 249 -26.44 0.89 -8.11
CA SER A 249 -27.49 0.11 -7.47
C SER A 249 -27.66 0.47 -5.99
N GLN A 250 -26.56 0.62 -5.26
CA GLN A 250 -26.56 1.03 -3.86
C GLN A 250 -27.14 2.45 -3.65
N ALA A 251 -26.78 3.38 -4.54
CA ALA A 251 -27.32 4.75 -4.49
C ALA A 251 -28.85 4.77 -4.74
N ARG A 252 -29.34 3.94 -5.68
CA ARG A 252 -30.77 3.78 -5.95
C ARG A 252 -31.53 3.20 -4.76
N ALA A 253 -31.00 2.13 -4.15
CA ALA A 253 -31.60 1.50 -2.96
C ALA A 253 -31.72 2.50 -1.79
N LYS A 254 -30.65 3.28 -1.52
CA LYS A 254 -30.65 4.35 -0.51
C LYS A 254 -31.72 5.42 -0.82
N ALA A 255 -31.85 5.83 -2.08
CA ALA A 255 -32.85 6.81 -2.49
C ALA A 255 -34.29 6.30 -2.29
N GLN A 256 -34.54 5.02 -2.56
CA GLN A 256 -35.86 4.38 -2.34
C GLN A 256 -36.20 4.29 -0.85
N SER A 257 -35.25 3.85 -0.02
CA SER A 257 -35.43 3.76 1.44
C SER A 257 -35.70 5.13 2.07
N ALA A 258 -35.09 6.19 1.56
CA ALA A 258 -35.34 7.57 2.04
C ALA A 258 -36.74 8.08 1.70
N LYS A 259 -37.32 7.69 0.54
CA LYS A 259 -38.69 8.07 0.16
C LYS A 259 -39.74 7.40 1.03
N GLY A 260 -39.52 6.19 1.50
CA GLY A 260 -40.45 5.45 2.38
C GLY A 260 -40.55 6.01 3.80
N LYS A 261 -39.60 6.88 4.23
CA LYS A 261 -39.57 7.45 5.60
C LYS A 261 -40.18 8.86 5.72
N GLY A 262 -40.91 9.33 4.72
CA GLY A 262 -41.80 10.50 4.72
C GLY A 262 -41.30 11.73 5.52
N HIS A 263 -40.18 12.35 5.15
CA HIS A 263 -39.75 13.63 5.71
C HIS A 263 -39.11 14.55 4.68
N GLY A 264 -39.73 15.72 4.47
CA GLY A 264 -39.09 16.98 4.18
C GLY A 264 -38.55 17.25 2.76
N HIS A 265 -38.92 18.40 2.22
CA HIS A 265 -38.49 19.00 0.97
C HIS A 265 -36.96 19.23 0.90
N GLY A 266 -36.29 18.46 0.05
CA GLY A 266 -34.87 18.60 -0.22
C GLY A 266 -34.28 17.32 -0.84
N HIS A 267 -34.71 16.93 -2.06
CA HIS A 267 -34.29 15.67 -2.69
C HIS A 267 -32.91 15.77 -3.34
N HIS A 268 -31.82 15.81 -2.56
CA HIS A 268 -30.53 15.44 -3.11
C HIS A 268 -30.47 13.91 -3.30
N LYS A 269 -30.50 13.46 -4.56
CA LYS A 269 -30.26 12.06 -4.88
C LYS A 269 -28.90 11.64 -4.35
N PRO A 270 -28.77 10.55 -3.58
CA PRO A 270 -27.47 10.05 -3.10
C PRO A 270 -26.53 9.83 -4.29
N LYS A 271 -25.33 10.42 -4.23
CA LYS A 271 -24.31 10.17 -5.25
C LYS A 271 -23.79 8.74 -5.09
N PRO A 272 -23.59 7.99 -6.20
CA PRO A 272 -22.92 6.69 -6.14
C PRO A 272 -21.54 6.81 -5.52
N LYS A 273 -21.17 5.84 -4.66
CA LYS A 273 -19.79 5.74 -4.15
C LYS A 273 -18.85 5.44 -5.32
N HIS A 274 -17.69 6.08 -5.37
CA HIS A 274 -16.62 5.68 -6.27
C HIS A 274 -15.77 4.62 -5.57
N TYR A 275 -15.59 3.45 -6.19
CA TYR A 275 -14.65 2.42 -5.78
C TYR A 275 -13.36 2.58 -6.59
N ASP A 276 -12.24 2.72 -5.91
CA ASP A 276 -10.95 2.89 -6.59
C ASP A 276 -10.54 1.59 -7.30
N LEU A 277 -9.88 1.73 -8.42
CA LEU A 277 -9.33 0.62 -9.20
C LEU A 277 -7.88 0.95 -9.55
N SER A 278 -6.95 0.12 -9.09
CA SER A 278 -5.53 0.28 -9.32
C SER A 278 -4.87 -1.04 -9.73
N ALA A 279 -3.58 -0.98 -10.02
CA ALA A 279 -2.75 -2.15 -10.25
C ALA A 279 -1.31 -1.86 -9.81
N TYR A 280 -0.58 -2.90 -9.41
CA TYR A 280 0.87 -2.91 -9.38
C TYR A 280 1.39 -3.25 -10.78
N VAL A 281 2.42 -2.52 -11.25
CA VAL A 281 2.83 -2.60 -12.65
C VAL A 281 4.36 -2.58 -12.80
N PRO A 282 4.93 -3.32 -13.80
CA PRO A 282 6.35 -3.58 -13.90
C PRO A 282 7.19 -2.37 -14.31
N ALA A 283 8.47 -2.39 -13.93
CA ALA A 283 9.50 -1.49 -14.43
C ALA A 283 10.10 -1.95 -15.77
N ASN A 284 10.12 -3.26 -16.02
CA ASN A 284 10.74 -3.81 -17.21
C ASN A 284 9.96 -3.42 -18.49
N PRO A 285 10.56 -2.66 -19.44
CA PRO A 285 9.88 -2.19 -20.64
C PRO A 285 9.37 -3.34 -21.53
N LYS A 286 10.04 -4.50 -21.54
CA LYS A 286 9.58 -5.68 -22.28
C LYS A 286 8.28 -6.26 -21.68
N ALA A 287 8.19 -6.32 -20.35
CA ALA A 287 6.98 -6.75 -19.65
C ALA A 287 5.82 -5.75 -19.85
N ILE A 288 6.12 -4.43 -19.85
CA ILE A 288 5.12 -3.41 -20.17
C ILE A 288 4.58 -3.63 -21.59
N ASP A 289 5.46 -3.79 -22.57
CA ASP A 289 5.06 -3.98 -23.97
C ASP A 289 4.30 -5.29 -24.21
N ALA A 290 4.66 -6.36 -23.49
CA ALA A 290 4.01 -7.66 -23.59
C ALA A 290 2.59 -7.68 -22.98
N GLY A 291 2.39 -7.01 -21.82
CA GLY A 291 1.19 -7.18 -21.00
C GLY A 291 0.25 -5.97 -20.92
N PHE A 292 0.68 -4.77 -21.28
CA PHE A 292 -0.07 -3.54 -20.95
C PHE A 292 -0.40 -2.69 -22.18
N ASP A 293 -1.69 -2.53 -22.51
CA ASP A 293 -2.16 -1.45 -23.39
C ASP A 293 -2.36 -0.19 -22.52
N VAL A 294 -1.25 0.48 -22.23
CA VAL A 294 -1.19 1.56 -21.25
C VAL A 294 -2.24 2.63 -21.52
N LYS A 295 -2.37 3.08 -22.76
CA LYS A 295 -3.31 4.16 -23.14
C LYS A 295 -4.78 3.78 -22.87
N ARG A 296 -5.14 2.51 -23.08
CA ARG A 296 -6.50 2.03 -22.82
C ARG A 296 -6.73 1.80 -21.34
N LEU A 297 -5.78 1.15 -20.66
CA LEU A 297 -5.84 0.86 -19.22
C LEU A 297 -6.02 2.13 -18.37
N MET A 298 -5.31 3.21 -18.72
CA MET A 298 -5.40 4.48 -17.99
C MET A 298 -6.77 5.18 -18.07
N LYS A 299 -7.69 4.71 -18.90
CA LYS A 299 -9.07 5.21 -18.93
C LYS A 299 -9.89 4.69 -17.74
N ASP A 300 -9.59 3.47 -17.31
CA ASP A 300 -10.38 2.75 -16.32
C ASP A 300 -9.68 2.71 -14.93
N PHE A 301 -8.35 2.79 -14.87
CA PHE A 301 -7.61 2.94 -13.61
C PHE A 301 -7.74 4.34 -13.01
N ASP A 302 -7.86 4.40 -11.69
CA ASP A 302 -7.72 5.64 -10.93
C ASP A 302 -6.25 6.04 -10.78
N PHE A 303 -5.39 5.05 -10.52
CA PHE A 303 -3.93 5.18 -10.46
C PHE A 303 -3.27 3.81 -10.68
N VAL A 304 -1.95 3.80 -10.84
CA VAL A 304 -1.14 2.57 -10.85
C VAL A 304 0.10 2.73 -9.97
N ASN A 305 0.48 1.65 -9.31
CA ASN A 305 1.65 1.54 -8.45
C ASN A 305 2.82 1.02 -9.28
N LEU A 306 3.77 1.88 -9.62
CA LEU A 306 4.95 1.52 -10.39
C LEU A 306 5.93 0.71 -9.54
N GLN A 307 6.43 -0.39 -10.05
CA GLN A 307 7.59 -1.06 -9.46
C GLN A 307 8.75 -0.06 -9.36
N GLY A 308 9.18 0.22 -8.14
CA GLY A 308 10.27 1.14 -7.83
C GLY A 308 11.38 0.48 -7.04
N TYR A 309 11.43 -0.88 -7.06
CA TYR A 309 12.33 -1.75 -6.32
C TYR A 309 12.52 -3.08 -7.05
N ASP A 310 13.40 -3.94 -6.51
CA ASP A 310 13.81 -5.21 -7.09
C ASP A 310 14.37 -5.06 -8.53
N TYR A 311 15.02 -3.94 -8.80
CA TYR A 311 15.73 -3.73 -10.05
C TYR A 311 16.91 -4.68 -10.19
N HIS A 312 17.55 -4.99 -9.04
CA HIS A 312 18.55 -6.01 -8.85
C HIS A 312 18.25 -6.78 -7.57
N VAL A 313 18.45 -8.08 -7.59
CA VAL A 313 18.14 -8.97 -6.47
C VAL A 313 19.37 -9.76 -6.01
N SER A 314 19.37 -10.16 -4.77
CA SER A 314 20.48 -10.80 -4.08
C SER A 314 20.99 -12.12 -4.68
N GLY A 315 20.26 -12.72 -5.61
CA GLY A 315 20.69 -13.90 -6.38
C GLY A 315 21.67 -13.59 -7.52
N GLU A 316 21.90 -12.31 -7.84
CA GLU A 316 22.82 -11.90 -8.88
C GLU A 316 24.29 -12.04 -8.42
N LYS A 317 25.21 -12.30 -9.38
CA LYS A 317 26.65 -12.50 -9.09
C LYS A 317 27.40 -11.22 -8.72
N LYS A 318 26.77 -10.07 -8.87
CA LYS A 318 27.34 -8.77 -8.53
C LYS A 318 26.36 -7.96 -7.70
N THR A 319 26.89 -7.23 -6.76
CA THR A 319 26.11 -6.27 -5.99
C THR A 319 25.62 -5.13 -6.87
N ALA A 320 24.37 -4.72 -6.72
CA ALA A 320 23.79 -3.62 -7.49
C ALA A 320 22.69 -2.89 -6.70
N GLN A 321 22.13 -1.84 -7.27
CA GLN A 321 21.09 -1.03 -6.61
C GLN A 321 19.69 -1.58 -6.92
N GLN A 322 18.92 -1.84 -5.87
CA GLN A 322 17.56 -2.36 -6.05
C GLN A 322 16.51 -1.29 -6.37
N SER A 323 16.74 -0.01 -6.03
CA SER A 323 15.68 1.01 -6.03
C SER A 323 16.18 2.43 -6.35
N ALA A 324 17.26 2.54 -7.12
CA ALA A 324 17.86 3.83 -7.47
C ALA A 324 16.84 4.79 -8.12
N LEU A 325 16.87 6.08 -7.74
CA LEU A 325 16.05 7.11 -8.38
C LEU A 325 16.49 7.34 -9.83
N TYR A 326 17.81 7.38 -10.07
CA TYR A 326 18.41 7.51 -11.39
C TYR A 326 19.49 6.43 -11.61
N ALA A 327 19.59 5.94 -12.83
CA ALA A 327 20.68 5.08 -13.28
C ALA A 327 20.98 5.33 -14.75
N LYS A 328 22.24 5.13 -15.13
CA LYS A 328 22.67 5.21 -16.54
C LYS A 328 22.67 3.80 -17.12
N ASN A 329 21.86 3.58 -18.16
CA ASN A 329 21.75 2.30 -18.86
C ASN A 329 21.33 1.12 -17.96
N ASP A 330 20.51 1.40 -16.95
CA ASP A 330 20.04 0.44 -15.99
C ASP A 330 18.63 0.82 -15.50
N PHE A 331 17.96 -0.08 -14.78
CA PHE A 331 16.66 0.20 -14.16
C PHE A 331 16.77 1.30 -13.11
N SER A 332 15.76 2.15 -13.07
CA SER A 332 15.61 3.21 -12.08
C SER A 332 14.16 3.69 -12.02
N VAL A 333 13.81 4.39 -10.95
CA VAL A 333 12.49 5.03 -10.82
C VAL A 333 12.23 5.99 -11.99
N ASP A 334 13.20 6.84 -12.36
CA ASP A 334 13.06 7.77 -13.48
C ASP A 334 12.86 7.05 -14.83
N GLN A 335 13.58 5.94 -15.05
CA GLN A 335 13.40 5.10 -16.24
C GLN A 335 11.98 4.52 -16.29
N THR A 336 11.52 3.92 -15.18
CA THR A 336 10.16 3.34 -15.08
C THR A 336 9.09 4.40 -15.37
N VAL A 337 9.18 5.57 -14.75
CA VAL A 337 8.24 6.68 -14.99
C VAL A 337 8.23 7.11 -16.45
N ARG A 338 9.42 7.29 -17.06
CA ARG A 338 9.52 7.67 -18.50
C ARG A 338 8.90 6.63 -19.42
N ASP A 339 9.12 5.34 -19.12
CA ASP A 339 8.59 4.25 -19.93
C ASP A 339 7.07 4.20 -19.92
N TRP A 340 6.45 4.40 -18.76
CA TRP A 340 4.99 4.47 -18.63
C TRP A 340 4.41 5.72 -19.30
N VAL A 341 5.03 6.89 -19.09
CA VAL A 341 4.60 8.15 -19.71
C VAL A 341 4.71 8.08 -21.24
N LYS A 342 5.83 7.55 -21.78
CA LYS A 342 6.03 7.37 -23.23
C LYS A 342 4.93 6.52 -23.86
N ARG A 343 4.36 5.56 -23.13
CA ARG A 343 3.27 4.69 -23.59
C ARG A 343 1.88 5.28 -23.34
N GLY A 344 1.79 6.51 -22.84
CA GLY A 344 0.56 7.27 -22.72
C GLY A 344 -0.07 7.30 -21.32
N ALA A 345 0.66 6.91 -20.28
CA ALA A 345 0.19 7.07 -18.91
C ALA A 345 0.20 8.53 -18.47
N PRO A 346 -0.91 9.09 -17.95
CA PRO A 346 -0.93 10.41 -17.33
C PRO A 346 -0.10 10.41 -16.05
N LYS A 347 0.79 11.39 -15.91
CA LYS A 347 1.70 11.51 -14.75
C LYS A 347 0.95 11.50 -13.40
N ASN A 348 -0.19 12.18 -13.34
CA ASN A 348 -1.03 12.28 -12.15
C ASN A 348 -1.80 10.99 -11.79
N LYS A 349 -1.55 9.89 -12.50
CA LYS A 349 -2.02 8.53 -12.17
C LYS A 349 -0.88 7.59 -11.79
N LEU A 350 0.37 8.04 -11.83
CA LEU A 350 1.54 7.22 -11.53
C LEU A 350 1.97 7.41 -10.07
N VAL A 351 1.98 6.34 -9.32
CA VAL A 351 2.43 6.26 -7.91
C VAL A 351 3.76 5.51 -7.88
N VAL A 352 4.78 6.06 -7.23
CA VAL A 352 6.12 5.48 -7.20
C VAL A 352 6.23 4.46 -6.07
N GLY A 353 6.56 3.22 -6.38
CA GLY A 353 6.87 2.16 -5.41
C GLY A 353 8.19 2.43 -4.68
N MET A 354 8.22 2.17 -3.39
CA MET A 354 9.37 2.33 -2.49
C MET A 354 9.48 1.10 -1.59
N PRO A 355 10.68 0.51 -1.44
CA PRO A 355 10.85 -0.63 -0.55
C PRO A 355 10.99 -0.18 0.90
N THR A 356 10.47 -0.97 1.81
CA THR A 356 10.77 -0.92 3.25
C THR A 356 11.71 -2.05 3.67
N TYR A 357 12.49 -2.54 2.72
CA TYR A 357 13.45 -3.63 2.87
C TYR A 357 14.69 -3.36 2.02
N GLY A 358 15.72 -4.15 2.25
CA GLY A 358 16.93 -4.17 1.44
C GLY A 358 17.17 -5.47 0.73
N GLN A 359 17.90 -5.41 -0.37
CA GLN A 359 18.51 -6.57 -1.04
C GLN A 359 19.97 -6.68 -0.60
N GLY A 360 20.41 -7.89 -0.24
CA GLY A 360 21.72 -8.10 0.39
C GLY A 360 22.54 -9.22 -0.22
N TRP A 361 23.84 -8.98 -0.36
CA TRP A 361 24.85 -9.94 -0.86
C TRP A 361 25.93 -10.16 0.17
N THR A 362 26.43 -11.39 0.23
CA THR A 362 27.59 -11.77 1.07
C THR A 362 28.75 -12.28 0.21
N GLY A 363 29.94 -12.37 0.85
CA GLY A 363 31.16 -12.75 0.15
C GLY A 363 31.54 -11.75 -0.94
N VAL A 364 31.29 -10.48 -0.69
CA VAL A 364 31.64 -9.38 -1.62
C VAL A 364 33.15 -9.24 -1.67
N THR A 365 33.73 -9.34 -2.87
CA THR A 365 35.18 -9.20 -3.11
C THR A 365 35.45 -7.98 -3.98
N GLY A 366 36.71 -7.52 -4.07
CA GLY A 366 37.06 -6.40 -4.94
C GLY A 366 37.22 -5.05 -4.22
N GLY A 367 36.90 -4.96 -2.93
CA GLY A 367 37.19 -3.79 -2.08
C GLY A 367 36.33 -2.55 -2.38
N GLY A 368 36.89 -1.38 -2.07
CA GLY A 368 36.17 -0.11 -2.27
C GLY A 368 34.98 0.06 -1.32
N LYS A 369 33.82 0.43 -1.88
CA LYS A 369 32.57 0.59 -1.15
C LYS A 369 31.61 -0.61 -1.36
N GLY A 370 32.10 -1.70 -1.97
CA GLY A 370 31.35 -2.93 -2.18
C GLY A 370 30.32 -2.93 -3.30
N LEU A 371 29.91 -1.79 -3.84
CA LEU A 371 28.91 -1.71 -4.90
C LEU A 371 29.52 -2.01 -6.28
N GLY A 372 28.81 -2.79 -7.12
CA GLY A 372 29.27 -3.24 -8.44
C GLY A 372 30.31 -4.36 -8.37
N GLN A 373 30.54 -4.96 -7.22
CA GLN A 373 31.55 -5.97 -6.97
C GLN A 373 30.99 -7.39 -7.07
N PRO A 374 31.83 -8.38 -7.42
CA PRO A 374 31.44 -9.79 -7.34
C PRO A 374 31.01 -10.18 -5.92
N ALA A 375 30.02 -11.04 -5.83
CA ALA A 375 29.52 -11.61 -4.58
C ALA A 375 29.26 -13.11 -4.72
N THR A 376 29.26 -13.84 -3.60
CA THR A 376 29.08 -15.31 -3.61
C THR A 376 27.62 -15.73 -3.49
N GLY A 377 26.73 -14.86 -2.99
CA GLY A 377 25.31 -15.18 -2.87
C GLY A 377 24.55 -14.20 -1.98
N PRO A 378 23.30 -14.52 -1.65
CA PRO A 378 22.44 -13.70 -0.80
C PRO A 378 23.00 -13.64 0.64
N ALA A 379 22.93 -12.46 1.26
CA ALA A 379 23.30 -12.25 2.65
C ALA A 379 22.33 -12.96 3.60
N PRO A 380 22.80 -13.54 4.73
CA PRO A 380 21.92 -14.03 5.77
C PRO A 380 20.99 -12.94 6.30
N ALA A 381 19.72 -13.27 6.50
CA ALA A 381 18.69 -12.31 6.92
C ALA A 381 17.65 -12.96 7.84
N THR A 382 16.80 -12.14 8.45
CA THR A 382 15.80 -12.59 9.44
C THR A 382 14.75 -13.50 8.84
N TRP A 383 14.19 -13.14 7.66
CA TRP A 383 13.05 -13.86 7.07
C TRP A 383 13.44 -14.69 5.84
N ALA A 384 14.23 -14.14 4.96
CA ALA A 384 14.69 -14.82 3.76
C ALA A 384 16.07 -14.28 3.37
N ASN A 385 17.05 -15.17 3.17
CA ASN A 385 18.40 -14.77 2.78
C ASN A 385 18.36 -13.81 1.58
N GLY A 386 19.06 -12.70 1.72
CA GLY A 386 19.12 -11.63 0.74
C GLY A 386 18.00 -10.59 0.81
N TYR A 387 17.03 -10.79 1.69
CA TYR A 387 15.91 -9.87 1.93
C TYR A 387 15.83 -9.51 3.42
N GLU A 388 16.05 -8.26 3.79
CA GLU A 388 16.01 -7.83 5.20
C GLU A 388 15.16 -6.56 5.36
N ASP A 389 14.36 -6.51 6.43
CA ASP A 389 13.50 -5.36 6.75
C ASP A 389 14.32 -4.10 7.04
N TYR A 390 13.80 -2.95 6.64
CA TYR A 390 14.42 -1.65 6.92
C TYR A 390 14.70 -1.46 8.42
N LYS A 391 13.77 -1.82 9.30
CA LYS A 391 13.93 -1.71 10.76
C LYS A 391 15.15 -2.46 11.31
N VAL A 392 15.55 -3.55 10.65
CA VAL A 392 16.77 -4.30 11.00
C VAL A 392 17.99 -3.64 10.38
N LEU A 393 17.94 -3.26 9.10
CA LEU A 393 19.03 -2.56 8.42
C LEU A 393 19.36 -1.22 9.07
N LYS A 394 18.36 -0.51 9.58
CA LYS A 394 18.55 0.70 10.38
C LYS A 394 19.37 0.41 11.64
N LYS A 395 19.09 -0.66 12.39
CA LYS A 395 19.85 -1.08 13.57
C LYS A 395 21.30 -1.40 13.21
N LEU A 396 21.53 -2.06 12.07
CA LEU A 396 22.89 -2.33 11.56
C LEU A 396 23.64 -1.02 11.22
N ALA A 397 22.96 -0.06 10.61
CA ALA A 397 23.53 1.26 10.31
C ALA A 397 23.86 2.04 11.59
N ASP A 398 22.94 2.07 12.56
CA ASP A 398 23.06 2.80 13.81
C ASP A 398 24.13 2.21 14.75
N SER A 399 24.36 0.88 14.71
CA SER A 399 25.39 0.21 15.51
C SER A 399 26.81 0.53 15.07
N GLY A 400 27.01 1.07 13.87
CA GLY A 400 28.32 1.32 13.26
C GLY A 400 29.03 0.05 12.74
N THR A 401 28.42 -1.13 12.85
CA THR A 401 28.96 -2.39 12.29
C THR A 401 29.08 -2.32 10.77
N PHE A 402 28.09 -1.67 10.14
CA PHE A 402 28.08 -1.41 8.71
C PHE A 402 28.33 0.06 8.43
N LYS A 403 29.20 0.37 7.45
CA LYS A 403 29.37 1.73 6.97
C LYS A 403 28.24 2.11 6.02
N VAL A 404 27.57 3.23 6.29
CA VAL A 404 26.54 3.80 5.42
C VAL A 404 27.18 4.53 4.26
N HIS A 405 26.79 4.18 3.05
CA HIS A 405 27.19 4.86 1.83
C HIS A 405 25.95 5.43 1.12
N ARG A 406 26.10 6.57 0.45
CA ARG A 406 25.04 7.22 -0.33
C ARG A 406 25.57 7.76 -1.64
N ASP A 407 24.80 7.57 -2.69
CA ASP A 407 24.93 8.31 -3.94
C ASP A 407 23.76 9.31 -4.04
N THR A 408 24.00 10.53 -3.61
CA THR A 408 22.99 11.59 -3.57
C THR A 408 22.59 12.05 -4.98
N LYS A 409 23.46 11.88 -5.99
CA LYS A 409 23.17 12.22 -7.38
C LYS A 409 22.17 11.25 -8.00
N ASN A 410 22.34 9.96 -7.72
CA ASN A 410 21.49 8.89 -8.25
C ASN A 410 20.37 8.47 -7.29
N GLY A 411 20.34 9.02 -6.07
CA GLY A 411 19.27 8.83 -5.11
C GLY A 411 19.16 7.38 -4.63
N HIS A 412 20.25 6.83 -4.08
CA HIS A 412 20.27 5.53 -3.45
C HIS A 412 21.28 5.43 -2.30
N ALA A 413 21.09 4.45 -1.41
CA ALA A 413 21.96 4.17 -0.27
C ALA A 413 22.27 2.67 -0.15
N TRP A 414 23.37 2.36 0.55
CA TRP A 414 23.73 0.99 0.89
C TRP A 414 24.61 0.93 2.13
N LEU A 415 24.57 -0.21 2.78
CA LEU A 415 25.43 -0.59 3.90
C LEU A 415 26.54 -1.51 3.40
N PHE A 416 27.74 -1.40 3.94
CA PHE A 416 28.85 -2.29 3.64
C PHE A 416 29.77 -2.44 4.84
N ASP A 417 30.10 -3.70 5.22
CA ASP A 417 31.01 -4.03 6.33
C ASP A 417 32.38 -4.53 5.87
N GLY A 418 32.62 -4.61 4.56
CA GLY A 418 33.82 -5.17 3.95
C GLY A 418 33.59 -6.50 3.24
N THR A 419 32.53 -7.24 3.58
CA THR A 419 32.17 -8.56 3.02
C THR A 419 30.70 -8.71 2.68
N THR A 420 29.82 -7.97 3.37
CA THR A 420 28.37 -8.01 3.17
C THR A 420 27.85 -6.63 2.79
N LEU A 421 27.02 -6.57 1.77
CA LEU A 421 26.40 -5.34 1.27
C LEU A 421 24.89 -5.47 1.30
N TRP A 422 24.21 -4.40 1.76
CA TRP A 422 22.76 -4.24 1.72
C TRP A 422 22.40 -2.96 1.00
N THR A 423 21.62 -3.01 -0.07
CA THR A 423 21.01 -1.82 -0.68
C THR A 423 19.65 -1.58 -0.07
N TYR A 424 19.31 -0.33 0.22
CA TYR A 424 18.05 0.02 0.87
C TYR A 424 17.69 1.49 0.65
N ASP A 425 16.45 1.85 0.96
CA ASP A 425 16.02 3.24 1.03
C ASP A 425 16.01 3.72 2.49
N ASP A 426 16.60 4.89 2.75
CA ASP A 426 16.52 5.58 4.02
C ASP A 426 15.74 6.90 3.91
N PRO A 427 15.44 7.61 4.99
CA PRO A 427 14.72 8.88 4.93
C PRO A 427 15.36 9.93 4.03
N GLN A 428 16.69 9.89 3.81
CA GLN A 428 17.38 10.82 2.92
C GLN A 428 17.10 10.48 1.43
N VAL A 429 17.14 9.20 1.07
CA VAL A 429 16.76 8.71 -0.27
C VAL A 429 15.29 9.03 -0.54
N LEU A 430 14.40 8.76 0.42
CA LEU A 430 12.97 9.04 0.28
C LEU A 430 12.66 10.54 0.11
N ARG A 431 13.44 11.44 0.73
CA ARG A 431 13.33 12.88 0.45
C ARG A 431 13.64 13.23 -1.00
N ALA A 432 14.66 12.61 -1.60
CA ALA A 432 14.97 12.80 -3.02
C ALA A 432 13.84 12.28 -3.92
N LYS A 433 13.34 11.07 -3.62
CA LYS A 433 12.21 10.46 -4.36
C LYS A 433 10.92 11.27 -4.24
N THR A 434 10.60 11.81 -3.08
CA THR A 434 9.39 12.65 -2.88
C THR A 434 9.53 14.02 -3.57
N SER A 435 10.73 14.60 -3.61
CA SER A 435 10.98 15.80 -4.44
C SER A 435 10.73 15.51 -5.91
N TYR A 436 11.29 14.40 -6.40
CA TYR A 436 11.07 13.95 -7.79
C TYR A 436 9.55 13.77 -8.09
N ILE A 437 8.78 13.15 -7.20
CA ILE A 437 7.33 12.97 -7.36
C ILE A 437 6.63 14.33 -7.56
N ARG A 438 6.96 15.32 -6.72
CA ARG A 438 6.38 16.66 -6.81
C ARG A 438 6.79 17.38 -8.10
N ASP A 439 8.08 17.34 -8.43
CA ASP A 439 8.65 18.04 -9.58
C ASP A 439 8.14 17.49 -10.91
N LYS A 440 7.89 16.18 -10.96
CA LYS A 440 7.31 15.52 -12.14
C LYS A 440 5.79 15.56 -12.19
N GLY A 441 5.10 15.98 -11.12
CA GLY A 441 3.65 16.00 -11.04
C GLY A 441 3.03 14.61 -11.00
N LEU A 442 3.68 13.65 -10.30
CA LEU A 442 3.18 12.29 -10.13
C LEU A 442 2.09 12.22 -9.06
N ALA A 443 1.40 11.09 -8.96
CA ALA A 443 0.27 10.90 -8.05
C ALA A 443 0.66 10.71 -6.59
N GLY A 444 1.86 10.18 -6.31
CA GLY A 444 2.29 9.92 -4.93
C GLY A 444 3.30 8.78 -4.81
N ALA A 445 3.32 8.15 -3.65
CA ALA A 445 4.21 7.06 -3.28
C ALA A 445 3.44 5.86 -2.73
N MET A 446 4.02 4.66 -2.89
CA MET A 446 3.52 3.41 -2.34
C MET A 446 4.67 2.62 -1.72
N PHE A 447 4.41 1.93 -0.61
CA PHE A 447 5.36 1.08 0.08
C PHE A 447 5.04 -0.40 -0.04
N TRP A 448 6.04 -1.19 -0.38
CA TRP A 448 6.08 -2.61 -0.12
C TRP A 448 7.15 -2.90 0.95
N SER A 449 6.73 -3.31 2.15
CA SER A 449 5.43 -3.38 2.79
C SER A 449 5.50 -2.74 4.20
N LEU A 450 4.36 -2.36 4.77
CA LEU A 450 4.31 -1.56 6.01
C LEU A 450 5.00 -2.22 7.21
N ASP A 451 5.04 -3.54 7.26
CA ASP A 451 5.67 -4.35 8.31
C ASP A 451 7.21 -4.33 8.30
N GLY A 452 7.84 -3.83 7.24
CA GLY A 452 9.28 -3.64 7.16
C GLY A 452 9.79 -2.30 7.72
N ASP A 453 8.90 -1.31 7.92
CA ASP A 453 9.25 -0.01 8.51
C ASP A 453 9.53 -0.12 10.02
N THR A 454 10.08 0.92 10.62
CA THR A 454 10.25 1.01 12.07
C THR A 454 8.91 1.04 12.80
N GLU A 455 8.90 0.69 14.10
CA GLU A 455 7.70 0.67 14.93
C GLU A 455 6.98 2.03 14.98
N ASP A 456 7.70 3.14 14.84
CA ASP A 456 7.17 4.52 14.79
C ASP A 456 6.87 5.02 13.36
N GLY A 457 7.07 4.18 12.33
CA GLY A 457 6.77 4.48 10.94
C GLY A 457 7.67 5.57 10.34
N GLU A 458 8.99 5.44 10.49
CA GLU A 458 9.97 6.44 10.05
C GLU A 458 9.90 6.72 8.55
N LEU A 459 9.87 5.66 7.72
CA LEU A 459 9.84 5.81 6.25
C LEU A 459 8.52 6.40 5.76
N VAL A 460 7.38 5.90 6.28
CA VAL A 460 6.05 6.45 5.96
C VAL A 460 5.97 7.92 6.37
N THR A 461 6.54 8.28 7.54
CA THR A 461 6.60 9.66 8.03
C THR A 461 7.47 10.54 7.14
N ALA A 462 8.63 10.04 6.69
CA ALA A 462 9.52 10.76 5.79
C ALA A 462 8.86 11.08 4.45
N VAL A 463 8.15 10.11 3.86
CA VAL A 463 7.39 10.28 2.62
C VAL A 463 6.22 11.24 2.82
N HIS A 464 5.42 11.07 3.88
CA HIS A 464 4.31 11.98 4.18
C HIS A 464 4.79 13.43 4.27
N ARG A 465 5.86 13.69 5.02
CA ARG A 465 6.48 15.03 5.13
C ARG A 465 7.02 15.52 3.79
N GLY A 466 7.69 14.63 3.04
CA GLY A 466 8.27 14.96 1.75
C GLY A 466 7.23 15.35 0.70
N LEU A 467 6.12 14.62 0.59
CA LEU A 467 5.03 14.90 -0.35
C LEU A 467 4.28 16.19 0.00
N ASN A 468 4.13 16.53 1.27
CA ASN A 468 3.37 17.69 1.76
C ASN A 468 4.24 18.94 2.04
N ARG A 469 5.54 18.92 1.71
CA ARG A 469 6.38 20.12 1.78
C ARG A 469 5.86 21.18 0.80
N ARG A 470 5.56 22.36 1.34
CA ARG A 470 5.24 23.58 0.57
C ARG A 470 6.53 24.19 0.01
#